data_89344888f0ad8faab56a706e680b2097
#
_entry.id   89344888f0ad8faab56a706e680b2097
#
_cell.length_a   1.000
_cell.length_b   1.000
_cell.length_c   1.000
_cell.angle_alpha   90.00
_cell.angle_beta   90.00
_cell.angle_gamma   90.00
#
_symmetry.space_group_name_H-M   'P 1'
#
loop_
_entity.id
_entity.type
_entity.pdbx_description
1 polymer ?
#
loop_
_entity_poly.entity_id
_entity_poly.type
_entity_poly.pdbx_seq_one_letter_code
_entity_poly.pdbx_strand_id
1 'polypeptide(L)'
;MEALHFMNTNYRRSIGTDDIAAAAALPRRSLEKRFKELLHKSVHEALVEIRLNNAQHFLEHGHSSMTDIAALCGFCNAPHFSRSFKSKYRLSPLKYRKKFCLI
;
A
#
# COMPACT_ATOMS: atom_id res chain seq x y z
N MET A 1 -8.13 -4.27 -14.73
CA MET A 1 -7.23 -3.18 -15.16
C MET A 1 -5.78 -3.59 -14.96
N GLU A 2 -4.96 -3.47 -16.00
CA GLU A 2 -3.55 -3.89 -15.94
C GLU A 2 -2.74 -3.11 -14.89
N ALA A 3 -3.05 -1.83 -14.70
CA ALA A 3 -2.35 -1.03 -13.69
C ALA A 3 -2.55 -1.59 -12.29
N LEU A 4 -3.78 -1.96 -11.95
CA LEU A 4 -4.07 -2.54 -10.63
C LEU A 4 -3.42 -3.90 -10.46
N HIS A 5 -3.41 -4.71 -11.50
CA HIS A 5 -2.73 -6.00 -11.47
C HIS A 5 -1.23 -5.83 -11.21
N PHE A 6 -0.60 -4.91 -11.95
CA PHE A 6 0.82 -4.60 -11.75
C PHE A 6 1.10 -4.13 -10.33
N MET A 7 0.26 -3.24 -9.80
CA MET A 7 0.41 -2.73 -8.44
C MET A 7 0.28 -3.86 -7.40
N ASN A 8 -0.71 -4.72 -7.56
CA ASN A 8 -0.94 -5.83 -6.63
C ASN A 8 0.20 -6.86 -6.64
N THR A 9 0.87 -7.03 -7.77
CA THR A 9 1.97 -7.98 -7.89
C THR A 9 3.33 -7.37 -7.57
N ASN A 10 3.43 -6.04 -7.52
CA ASN A 10 4.71 -5.34 -7.33
C ASN A 10 4.72 -4.32 -6.19
N TYR A 11 3.71 -4.30 -5.33
CA TYR A 11 3.60 -3.28 -4.28
C TYR A 11 4.78 -3.29 -3.31
N ARG A 12 5.47 -4.42 -3.15
CA ARG A 12 6.64 -4.53 -2.26
C ARG A 12 7.86 -3.80 -2.78
N ARG A 13 7.88 -3.55 -4.08
CA ARG A 13 9.01 -2.90 -4.74
C ARG A 13 8.85 -1.38 -4.68
N SER A 14 9.97 -0.70 -4.87
CA SER A 14 9.99 0.77 -4.90
C SER A 14 9.50 1.25 -6.27
N ILE A 15 8.22 1.08 -6.55
CA ILE A 15 7.62 1.49 -7.82
C ILE A 15 6.94 2.85 -7.66
N GLY A 16 6.90 3.61 -8.75
CA GLY A 16 6.25 4.89 -8.80
C GLY A 16 5.19 4.94 -9.89
N THR A 17 4.55 6.08 -10.04
CA THR A 17 3.49 6.29 -11.02
C THR A 17 3.97 5.98 -12.44
N ASP A 18 5.21 6.36 -12.77
CA ASP A 18 5.75 6.11 -14.12
C ASP A 18 5.89 4.63 -14.42
N ASP A 19 6.29 3.83 -13.44
CA ASP A 19 6.40 2.38 -13.60
C ASP A 19 5.04 1.75 -13.85
N ILE A 20 4.04 2.22 -13.13
CA ILE A 20 2.67 1.72 -13.27
C ILE A 20 2.09 2.13 -14.63
N ALA A 21 2.34 3.36 -15.06
CA ALA A 21 1.91 3.84 -16.37
C ALA A 21 2.53 3.03 -17.49
N ALA A 22 3.82 2.73 -17.39
CA ALA A 22 4.51 1.90 -18.37
C ALA A 22 3.91 0.50 -18.46
N ALA A 23 3.60 -0.10 -17.31
CA ALA A 23 2.99 -1.44 -17.27
C ALA A 23 1.61 -1.45 -17.90
N ALA A 24 0.87 -0.36 -17.78
CA ALA A 24 -0.47 -0.22 -18.36
C ALA A 24 -0.46 0.28 -19.79
N ALA A 25 0.73 0.58 -20.34
CA ALA A 25 0.90 1.13 -21.67
C ALA A 25 0.12 2.43 -21.86
N LEU A 26 0.10 3.28 -20.85
CA LEU A 26 -0.59 4.57 -20.85
C LEU A 26 0.35 5.69 -20.46
N PRO A 27 0.16 6.90 -21.02
CA PRO A 27 0.84 8.08 -20.49
C PRO A 27 0.44 8.30 -19.04
N ARG A 28 1.34 8.84 -18.24
CA ARG A 28 1.07 9.11 -16.82
C ARG A 28 -0.22 9.94 -16.63
N ARG A 29 -0.41 10.96 -17.45
CA ARG A 29 -1.60 11.81 -17.38
C ARG A 29 -2.89 11.01 -17.55
N SER A 30 -2.91 10.11 -18.53
CA SER A 30 -4.09 9.29 -18.81
C SER A 30 -4.36 8.33 -17.66
N LEU A 31 -3.31 7.76 -17.07
CA LEU A 31 -3.44 6.87 -15.93
C LEU A 31 -4.04 7.59 -14.73
N GLU A 32 -3.51 8.78 -14.40
CA GLU A 32 -4.01 9.57 -13.28
C GLU A 32 -5.49 9.95 -13.50
N LYS A 33 -5.84 10.33 -14.71
CA LYS A 33 -7.22 10.68 -15.04
C LYS A 33 -8.16 9.49 -14.83
N ARG A 34 -7.76 8.31 -15.29
CA ARG A 34 -8.58 7.11 -15.14
C ARG A 34 -8.76 6.71 -13.68
N PHE A 35 -7.69 6.81 -12.88
CA PHE A 35 -7.77 6.50 -11.46
C PHE A 35 -8.73 7.45 -10.75
N LYS A 36 -8.62 8.75 -11.07
CA LYS A 36 -9.52 9.75 -10.48
C LYS A 36 -10.98 9.49 -10.84
N GLU A 37 -11.25 9.19 -12.09
CA GLU A 37 -12.62 8.95 -12.57
C GLU A 37 -13.22 7.64 -12.03
N LEU A 38 -12.44 6.56 -11.99
CA LEU A 38 -12.94 5.24 -11.61
C LEU A 38 -12.84 4.96 -10.13
N LEU A 39 -11.78 5.43 -9.47
CA LEU A 39 -11.50 5.09 -8.07
C LEU A 39 -11.56 6.29 -7.13
N HIS A 40 -11.71 7.49 -7.66
CA HIS A 40 -11.76 8.73 -6.88
C HIS A 40 -10.52 8.95 -6.03
N LYS A 41 -9.36 8.49 -6.49
CA LYS A 41 -8.08 8.66 -5.79
C LYS A 41 -6.93 8.71 -6.80
N SER A 42 -5.78 9.22 -6.35
CA SER A 42 -4.58 9.25 -7.18
C SER A 42 -3.98 7.86 -7.27
N VAL A 43 -3.07 7.68 -8.24
CA VAL A 43 -2.34 6.42 -8.38
C VAL A 43 -1.52 6.14 -7.12
N HIS A 44 -0.88 7.16 -6.56
CA HIS A 44 -0.09 7.01 -5.32
C HIS A 44 -0.97 6.58 -4.14
N GLU A 45 -2.13 7.21 -3.98
CA GLU A 45 -3.06 6.84 -2.91
C GLU A 45 -3.53 5.39 -3.05
N ALA A 46 -3.81 4.95 -4.28
CA ALA A 46 -4.20 3.57 -4.53
C ALA A 46 -3.07 2.59 -4.16
N LEU A 47 -1.82 2.94 -4.47
CA LEU A 47 -0.69 2.10 -4.13
C LEU A 47 -0.48 1.98 -2.62
N VAL A 48 -0.56 3.12 -1.92
CA VAL A 48 -0.45 3.12 -0.45
C VAL A 48 -1.56 2.27 0.17
N GLU A 49 -2.76 2.35 -0.37
CA GLU A 49 -3.89 1.54 0.12
C GLU A 49 -3.62 0.04 -0.04
N ILE A 50 -3.07 -0.37 -1.19
CA ILE A 50 -2.69 -1.77 -1.40
C ILE A 50 -1.65 -2.21 -0.38
N ARG A 51 -0.64 -1.38 -0.13
CA ARG A 51 0.41 -1.66 0.85
C ARG A 51 -0.17 -1.81 2.26
N LEU A 52 -1.09 -0.93 2.63
CA LEU A 52 -1.71 -0.97 3.96
C LEU A 52 -2.64 -2.16 4.12
N ASN A 53 -3.38 -2.54 3.08
CA ASN A 53 -4.24 -3.72 3.15
C ASN A 53 -3.42 -4.99 3.38
N ASN A 54 -2.26 -5.09 2.75
CA ASN A 54 -1.37 -6.22 2.97
C ASN A 54 -0.74 -6.18 4.36
N ALA A 55 -0.44 -4.98 4.86
CA ALA A 55 0.11 -4.82 6.20
C ALA A 55 -0.89 -5.29 7.27
N GLN A 56 -2.19 -5.05 7.08
CA GLN A 56 -3.21 -5.57 7.99
C GLN A 56 -3.09 -7.07 8.14
N HIS A 57 -2.93 -7.78 7.03
CA HIS A 57 -2.79 -9.22 7.05
C HIS A 57 -1.59 -9.68 7.88
N PHE A 58 -0.43 -9.04 7.69
CA PHE A 58 0.76 -9.38 8.47
C PHE A 58 0.60 -9.07 9.96
N LEU A 59 -0.13 -8.02 10.30
CA LEU A 59 -0.38 -7.66 11.69
C LEU A 59 -1.32 -8.66 12.37
N GLU A 60 -2.31 -9.15 11.63
CA GLU A 60 -3.33 -10.05 12.17
C GLU A 60 -2.86 -11.51 12.27
N HIS A 61 -1.98 -11.94 11.38
CA HIS A 61 -1.63 -13.35 11.23
C HIS A 61 -0.16 -13.70 11.48
N GLY A 62 0.59 -12.86 12.14
CA GLY A 62 2.00 -13.14 12.33
C GLY A 62 2.63 -12.40 13.47
N HIS A 63 3.93 -12.62 13.63
CA HIS A 63 4.73 -12.02 14.69
C HIS A 63 5.86 -11.14 14.15
N SER A 64 5.82 -10.78 12.85
CA SER A 64 6.83 -9.92 12.24
C SER A 64 6.89 -8.57 12.94
N SER A 65 8.09 -8.02 13.06
CA SER A 65 8.26 -6.70 13.66
C SER A 65 7.67 -5.61 12.78
N MET A 66 7.46 -4.43 13.36
CA MET A 66 6.97 -3.28 12.59
C MET A 66 7.95 -2.91 11.47
N THR A 67 9.24 -3.01 11.73
CA THR A 67 10.27 -2.75 10.73
C THR A 67 10.19 -3.74 9.58
N ASP A 68 10.02 -5.02 9.88
CA ASP A 68 9.90 -6.07 8.86
C ASP A 68 8.65 -5.88 8.01
N ILE A 69 7.52 -5.58 8.65
CA ILE A 69 6.26 -5.36 7.92
C ILE A 69 6.38 -4.15 7.01
N ALA A 70 6.99 -3.07 7.48
CA ALA A 70 7.21 -1.87 6.65
C ALA A 70 7.99 -2.23 5.38
N ALA A 71 9.08 -2.98 5.54
CA ALA A 71 9.91 -3.41 4.42
C ALA A 71 9.15 -4.35 3.47
N LEU A 72 8.43 -5.33 4.02
CA LEU A 72 7.68 -6.30 3.23
C LEU A 72 6.55 -5.64 2.42
N CYS A 73 5.99 -4.56 2.93
CA CYS A 73 4.87 -3.89 2.26
C CYS A 73 5.29 -2.70 1.41
N GLY A 74 6.60 -2.46 1.26
CA GLY A 74 7.08 -1.43 0.34
C GLY A 74 7.18 -0.03 0.92
N PHE A 75 7.11 0.13 2.24
CA PHE A 75 7.31 1.43 2.89
C PHE A 75 8.81 1.71 3.07
N CYS A 76 9.16 3.00 3.08
CA CYS A 76 10.55 3.41 3.22
C CYS A 76 11.15 3.02 4.57
N ASN A 77 10.34 3.11 5.64
CA ASN A 77 10.79 2.81 7.00
C ASN A 77 9.57 2.62 7.90
N ALA A 78 9.81 2.15 9.13
CA ALA A 78 8.74 1.90 10.09
C ALA A 78 7.96 3.16 10.48
N PRO A 79 8.59 4.32 10.73
CA PRO A 79 7.84 5.54 11.03
C PRO A 79 6.89 5.97 9.91
N HIS A 80 7.31 5.86 8.66
CA HIS A 80 6.47 6.18 7.51
C HIS A 80 5.26 5.23 7.45
N PHE A 81 5.52 3.94 7.63
CA PHE A 81 4.47 2.93 7.70
C PHE A 81 3.47 3.25 8.82
N SER A 82 3.97 3.52 10.02
CA SER A 82 3.11 3.81 11.18
C SER A 82 2.21 5.01 10.95
N ARG A 83 2.75 6.09 10.40
CA ARG A 83 1.95 7.29 10.11
C ARG A 83 0.88 7.00 9.07
N SER A 84 1.23 6.32 7.99
CA SER A 84 0.28 5.99 6.94
C SER A 84 -0.82 5.08 7.45
N PHE A 85 -0.46 4.08 8.24
CA PHE A 85 -1.41 3.13 8.82
C PHE A 85 -2.39 3.83 9.77
N LYS A 86 -1.86 4.64 10.68
CA LYS A 86 -2.68 5.36 11.64
C LYS A 86 -3.62 6.36 10.95
N SER A 87 -3.14 7.00 9.89
CA SER A 87 -3.97 7.93 9.12
C SER A 87 -5.20 7.24 8.53
N LYS A 88 -5.03 6.03 8.03
CA LYS A 88 -6.14 5.29 7.40
C LYS A 88 -7.04 4.57 8.42
N TYR A 89 -6.45 3.89 9.39
CA TYR A 89 -7.20 3.03 10.29
C TYR A 89 -7.46 3.61 11.66
N ARG A 90 -6.93 4.79 11.96
CA ARG A 90 -7.12 5.51 13.23
C ARG A 90 -6.47 4.83 14.43
N LEU A 91 -5.70 3.79 14.22
CA LEU A 91 -4.92 3.09 15.25
C LEU A 91 -3.50 2.91 14.73
N SER A 92 -2.51 2.97 15.62
CA SER A 92 -1.14 2.63 15.24
C SER A 92 -1.07 1.13 14.89
N PRO A 93 -0.09 0.71 14.09
CA PRO A 93 0.05 -0.71 13.77
C PRO A 93 0.17 -1.60 15.01
N LEU A 94 0.89 -1.13 16.02
CA LEU A 94 1.08 -1.91 17.25
C LEU A 94 -0.23 -2.07 18.02
N LYS A 95 -1.00 -1.00 18.13
CA LYS A 95 -2.31 -1.05 18.79
C LYS A 95 -3.28 -1.92 18.00
N TYR A 96 -3.23 -1.83 16.69
CA TYR A 96 -4.05 -2.66 15.80
C TYR A 96 -3.75 -4.14 16.03
N ARG A 97 -2.47 -4.51 16.08
CA ARG A 97 -2.05 -5.90 16.33
C ARG A 97 -2.58 -6.39 17.68
N LYS A 98 -2.44 -5.59 18.72
CA LYS A 98 -2.93 -5.98 20.05
C LYS A 98 -4.43 -6.24 20.07
N LYS A 99 -5.18 -5.49 19.28
CA LYS A 99 -6.64 -5.59 19.26
C LYS A 99 -7.15 -6.70 18.34
N PHE A 100 -6.48 -6.93 17.21
CA PHE A 100 -6.98 -7.81 16.15
C PHE A 100 -6.11 -9.01 15.83
N CYS A 101 -5.01 -9.24 16.55
CA CYS A 101 -4.15 -10.38 16.28
C CYS A 101 -4.88 -11.69 16.57
N LEU A 102 -4.86 -12.61 15.59
CA LEU A 102 -5.56 -13.88 15.68
C LEU A 102 -4.68 -15.03 16.18
N ILE A 103 -3.42 -14.74 16.48
CA ILE A 103 -2.46 -15.75 16.92
C ILE A 103 -2.03 -15.48 18.36
#